data_77a9b8abccc9f3cd5dac549c5703ba35
#
_entry.id   77a9b8abccc9f3cd5dac549c5703ba35
#
_cell.length_a   1.000
_cell.length_b   1.000
_cell.length_c   1.000
_cell.angle_alpha   90.00
_cell.angle_beta   90.00
_cell.angle_gamma   90.00
#
_symmetry.space_group_name_H-M   'P 1'
#
loop_
_entity.id
_entity.type
_entity.pdbx_description
1 polymer ?
#
loop_
_entity_poly.entity_id
_entity_poly.type
_entity_poly.pdbx_seq_one_letter_code
_entity_poly.pdbx_strand_id
1 'polypeptide(L)'
;MRKNYLSSNGGIYMKISMHDNILFAKVGWMKRYDGLDGDNIKGGGSYIDKHNIGWEIYNFSDENGIYYGYVTYQGCIDIHKNFNAKLNNNFVDNVNVVWVAKNPDGSGMKIVGWYKNARVYKHYVNPPKNTKRYKNNYKKIFEYNIEANVSDSKLLSIDERNFNIPNAKNDGYGMGRANVWYCNGDKNKKLKEN
;
A
#
# COMPACT_ATOMS: atom_id res chain seq x y z
N MET A 1 27.58 13.64 -7.95
CA MET A 1 28.11 12.33 -8.37
C MET A 1 27.12 11.24 -8.00
N ARG A 2 26.50 10.60 -9.00
CA ARG A 2 25.54 9.49 -8.77
C ARG A 2 26.35 8.19 -8.66
N LYS A 3 26.37 7.57 -7.50
CA LYS A 3 26.93 6.21 -7.37
C LYS A 3 25.82 5.20 -7.71
N ASN A 4 25.93 4.58 -8.87
CA ASN A 4 25.15 3.40 -9.23
C ASN A 4 25.81 2.18 -8.58
N TYR A 5 25.15 1.56 -7.62
CA TYR A 5 25.52 0.22 -7.15
C TYR A 5 24.63 -0.80 -7.85
N LEU A 6 25.21 -1.53 -8.77
CA LEU A 6 24.64 -2.78 -9.31
C LEU A 6 24.95 -3.89 -8.30
N SER A 7 23.95 -4.45 -7.67
CA SER A 7 24.09 -5.69 -6.90
C SER A 7 23.90 -6.88 -7.83
N SER A 8 24.76 -7.87 -7.71
CA SER A 8 24.88 -9.06 -8.56
C SER A 8 23.79 -10.13 -8.38
N ASN A 9 22.74 -9.86 -7.63
CA ASN A 9 21.60 -10.77 -7.44
C ASN A 9 20.34 -10.09 -7.94
N GLY A 10 19.89 -10.41 -9.14
CA GLY A 10 18.78 -9.85 -9.91
C GLY A 10 17.45 -9.51 -9.19
N GLY A 11 17.50 -8.99 -7.98
CA GLY A 11 16.37 -8.48 -7.21
C GLY A 11 15.92 -7.12 -7.72
N ILE A 12 14.63 -6.97 -7.94
CA ILE A 12 14.04 -5.67 -8.28
C ILE A 12 13.87 -4.88 -6.99
N TYR A 13 14.63 -3.79 -6.85
CA TYR A 13 14.57 -2.92 -5.68
C TYR A 13 13.78 -1.65 -5.97
N MET A 14 12.93 -1.24 -5.05
CA MET A 14 12.35 0.11 -5.04
C MET A 14 13.41 1.07 -4.48
N LYS A 15 14.04 1.88 -5.33
CA LYS A 15 14.95 2.93 -4.87
C LYS A 15 14.11 4.10 -4.34
N ILE A 16 14.19 4.35 -3.04
CA ILE A 16 13.52 5.46 -2.37
C ILE A 16 14.58 6.52 -2.04
N SER A 17 14.30 7.79 -2.37
CA SER A 17 15.09 8.93 -1.92
C SER A 17 14.63 9.38 -0.53
N MET A 18 15.54 9.93 0.29
CA MET A 18 15.17 10.53 1.59
C MET A 18 14.16 11.67 1.49
N HIS A 19 14.01 12.27 0.30
CA HIS A 19 13.07 13.37 0.03
C HIS A 19 11.74 12.90 -0.57
N ASP A 20 11.58 11.59 -0.82
CA ASP A 20 10.36 11.07 -1.40
C ASP A 20 9.21 11.08 -0.38
N ASN A 21 8.03 11.45 -0.85
CA ASN A 21 6.80 11.25 -0.11
C ASN A 21 6.51 9.75 -0.06
N ILE A 22 6.50 9.16 1.14
CA ILE A 22 6.29 7.72 1.33
C ILE A 22 5.10 7.48 2.24
N LEU A 23 4.21 6.59 1.80
CA LEU A 23 3.09 6.10 2.57
C LEU A 23 3.16 4.57 2.67
N PHE A 24 3.30 4.04 3.88
CA PHE A 24 3.08 2.63 4.14
C PHE A 24 1.60 2.39 4.39
N ALA A 25 1.01 1.46 3.66
CA ALA A 25 -0.41 1.13 3.69
C ALA A 25 -0.60 -0.35 4.06
N LYS A 26 -1.18 -0.60 5.25
CA LYS A 26 -1.41 -1.96 5.76
C LYS A 26 -2.74 -2.50 5.28
N VAL A 27 -2.69 -3.69 4.70
CA VAL A 27 -3.83 -4.43 4.14
C VAL A 27 -3.86 -5.87 4.65
N GLY A 28 -4.93 -6.60 4.39
CA GLY A 28 -4.98 -8.04 4.59
C GLY A 28 -4.04 -8.75 3.61
N TRP A 29 -3.54 -9.93 3.98
CA TRP A 29 -2.66 -10.73 3.13
C TRP A 29 -3.45 -11.43 2.05
N MET A 30 -3.04 -11.22 0.81
CA MET A 30 -3.54 -11.91 -0.39
C MET A 30 -2.37 -12.25 -1.32
N LYS A 31 -2.59 -13.18 -2.23
CA LYS A 31 -1.60 -13.57 -3.23
C LYS A 31 -1.56 -12.59 -4.41
N ARG A 32 -2.74 -12.20 -4.93
CA ARG A 32 -2.87 -11.43 -6.19
C ARG A 32 -3.53 -10.06 -6.03
N TYR A 33 -4.43 -9.89 -5.06
CA TYR A 33 -5.24 -8.66 -4.89
C TYR A 33 -6.03 -8.26 -6.15
N ASP A 34 -6.53 -9.24 -6.89
CA ASP A 34 -7.36 -9.10 -8.11
C ASP A 34 -8.72 -9.78 -7.96
N GLY A 35 -9.33 -9.63 -6.79
CA GLY A 35 -10.57 -10.30 -6.39
C GLY A 35 -10.32 -11.57 -5.60
N LEU A 36 -11.42 -12.21 -5.13
CA LEU A 36 -11.36 -13.39 -4.23
C LEU A 36 -11.31 -14.73 -4.97
N ASP A 37 -11.34 -14.74 -6.29
CA ASP A 37 -11.30 -15.98 -7.07
C ASP A 37 -9.99 -16.75 -6.85
N GLY A 38 -10.07 -17.79 -6.00
CA GLY A 38 -8.91 -18.60 -5.59
C GLY A 38 -7.84 -17.81 -4.80
N ASP A 39 -8.17 -16.66 -4.21
CA ASP A 39 -7.24 -15.82 -3.44
C ASP A 39 -7.92 -15.20 -2.22
N ASN A 40 -8.06 -15.98 -1.16
CA ASN A 40 -8.73 -15.53 0.06
C ASN A 40 -7.86 -14.53 0.84
N ILE A 41 -8.49 -13.43 1.27
CA ILE A 41 -7.86 -12.46 2.15
C ILE A 41 -7.70 -13.02 3.56
N LYS A 42 -6.54 -12.79 4.19
CA LYS A 42 -6.24 -13.23 5.55
C LYS A 42 -5.75 -12.06 6.41
N GLY A 43 -6.25 -11.94 7.62
CA GLY A 43 -5.94 -10.81 8.50
C GLY A 43 -6.51 -9.49 7.95
N GLY A 44 -5.98 -8.37 8.40
CA GLY A 44 -6.47 -7.03 7.99
C GLY A 44 -7.52 -6.43 8.93
N GLY A 45 -7.97 -7.20 9.93
CA GLY A 45 -8.84 -6.71 11.02
C GLY A 45 -10.18 -7.40 11.11
N SER A 46 -10.92 -7.07 12.16
CA SER A 46 -12.17 -7.74 12.56
C SER A 46 -13.27 -7.76 11.48
N TYR A 47 -13.30 -6.76 10.61
CA TYR A 47 -14.27 -6.75 9.51
C TYR A 47 -13.98 -7.89 8.52
N ILE A 48 -12.72 -8.08 8.14
CA ILE A 48 -12.30 -9.15 7.23
C ILE A 48 -12.50 -10.51 7.90
N ASP A 49 -12.13 -10.63 9.17
CA ASP A 49 -12.31 -11.86 9.93
C ASP A 49 -13.79 -12.30 9.98
N LYS A 50 -14.71 -11.33 10.05
CA LYS A 50 -16.16 -11.57 10.10
C LYS A 50 -16.80 -11.84 8.73
N HIS A 51 -16.33 -11.14 7.68
CA HIS A 51 -17.01 -11.12 6.38
C HIS A 51 -16.22 -11.80 5.26
N ASN A 52 -14.97 -12.22 5.52
CA ASN A 52 -14.04 -12.80 4.54
C ASN A 52 -13.84 -11.93 3.29
N ILE A 53 -14.02 -10.62 3.41
CA ILE A 53 -13.88 -9.64 2.34
C ILE A 53 -13.35 -8.32 2.89
N GLY A 54 -12.47 -7.68 2.16
CA GLY A 54 -12.00 -6.32 2.40
C GLY A 54 -12.03 -5.52 1.12
N TRP A 55 -12.02 -4.20 1.21
CA TRP A 55 -12.06 -3.34 0.03
C TRP A 55 -10.73 -3.34 -0.73
N GLU A 56 -9.65 -3.79 -0.09
CA GLU A 56 -8.32 -3.97 -0.65
C GLU A 56 -8.17 -5.17 -1.60
N ILE A 57 -9.18 -6.03 -1.73
CA ILE A 57 -9.11 -7.23 -2.59
C ILE A 57 -8.84 -6.94 -4.07
N TYR A 58 -9.05 -5.69 -4.51
CA TYR A 58 -8.81 -5.23 -5.88
C TYR A 58 -7.60 -4.27 -6.00
N ASN A 59 -6.72 -4.22 -5.00
CA ASN A 59 -5.62 -3.26 -5.00
C ASN A 59 -4.64 -3.42 -6.16
N PHE A 60 -4.52 -4.61 -6.74
CA PHE A 60 -3.68 -4.88 -7.90
C PHE A 60 -4.49 -5.42 -9.09
N SER A 61 -5.78 -5.07 -9.17
CA SER A 61 -6.58 -5.30 -10.37
C SER A 61 -6.26 -4.26 -11.43
N ASP A 62 -5.74 -4.70 -12.57
CA ASP A 62 -5.48 -3.82 -13.71
C ASP A 62 -6.79 -3.37 -14.35
N GLU A 63 -7.06 -2.07 -14.27
CA GLU A 63 -8.23 -1.43 -14.83
C GLU A 63 -7.81 -0.45 -15.94
N ASN A 64 -7.46 -1.00 -17.10
CA ASN A 64 -6.96 -0.25 -18.26
C ASN A 64 -5.67 0.54 -17.96
N GLY A 65 -4.71 -0.09 -17.32
CA GLY A 65 -3.41 0.49 -17.00
C GLY A 65 -3.36 1.27 -15.69
N ILE A 66 -4.44 1.28 -14.91
CA ILE A 66 -4.52 1.94 -13.60
C ILE A 66 -4.85 0.93 -12.51
N TYR A 67 -4.13 0.98 -11.41
CA TYR A 67 -4.51 0.37 -10.14
C TYR A 67 -5.25 1.37 -9.27
N TYR A 68 -6.38 0.95 -8.70
CA TYR A 68 -7.15 1.69 -7.71
C TYR A 68 -6.99 1.00 -6.35
N GLY A 69 -6.16 1.56 -5.48
CA GLY A 69 -5.80 1.00 -4.18
C GLY A 69 -6.69 1.51 -3.05
N TYR A 70 -6.95 0.65 -2.09
CA TYR A 70 -7.68 0.98 -0.87
C TYR A 70 -6.84 0.63 0.36
N VAL A 71 -6.78 1.57 1.28
CA VAL A 71 -6.34 1.34 2.66
C VAL A 71 -7.32 1.98 3.62
N THR A 72 -7.71 1.28 4.68
CA THR A 72 -8.57 1.86 5.71
C THR A 72 -7.79 2.80 6.62
N TYR A 73 -8.43 3.88 7.07
CA TYR A 73 -7.85 4.88 7.97
C TYR A 73 -8.90 5.42 8.95
N GLN A 74 -8.45 6.11 10.01
CA GLN A 74 -9.32 6.84 10.91
C GLN A 74 -9.33 8.33 10.54
N GLY A 75 -10.51 8.90 10.30
CA GLY A 75 -10.69 10.31 9.92
C GLY A 75 -10.36 10.57 8.45
N CYS A 76 -9.10 10.82 8.13
CA CYS A 76 -8.62 11.02 6.76
C CYS A 76 -7.13 10.66 6.64
N ILE A 77 -6.65 10.49 5.39
CA ILE A 77 -5.21 10.51 5.13
C ILE A 77 -4.74 11.97 5.21
N ASP A 78 -3.89 12.28 6.18
CA ASP A 78 -3.44 13.66 6.42
C ASP A 78 -2.36 14.06 5.40
N ILE A 79 -2.82 14.36 4.18
CA ILE A 79 -1.96 14.77 3.06
C ILE A 79 -1.34 16.16 3.28
N HIS A 80 -1.99 17.02 4.05
CA HIS A 80 -1.52 18.39 4.30
C HIS A 80 -0.29 18.38 5.21
N LYS A 81 -0.37 17.67 6.33
CA LYS A 81 0.71 17.60 7.31
C LYS A 81 1.88 16.76 6.82
N ASN A 82 1.62 15.66 6.12
CA ASN A 82 2.65 14.66 5.82
C ASN A 82 3.25 14.80 4.42
N PHE A 83 2.54 15.42 3.48
CA PHE A 83 2.99 15.58 2.10
C PHE A 83 2.96 17.03 1.61
N ASN A 84 2.79 18.00 2.52
CA ASN A 84 2.77 19.45 2.22
C ASN A 84 1.73 19.84 1.16
N ALA A 85 0.64 19.09 1.03
CA ALA A 85 -0.44 19.45 0.13
C ALA A 85 -1.10 20.77 0.56
N LYS A 86 -1.52 21.61 -0.39
CA LYS A 86 -2.24 22.86 -0.10
C LYS A 86 -3.56 22.56 0.60
N LEU A 87 -4.01 23.43 1.52
CA LEU A 87 -5.19 23.20 2.39
C LEU A 87 -6.48 22.87 1.64
N ASN A 88 -6.66 23.39 0.44
CA ASN A 88 -7.83 23.14 -0.42
C ASN A 88 -7.68 21.91 -1.33
N ASN A 89 -6.55 21.21 -1.30
CA ASN A 89 -6.39 20.01 -2.11
C ASN A 89 -7.05 18.82 -1.42
N ASN A 90 -7.74 18.00 -2.22
CA ASN A 90 -8.31 16.71 -1.78
C ASN A 90 -7.41 15.53 -2.11
N PHE A 91 -6.31 15.75 -2.78
CA PHE A 91 -5.31 14.73 -3.13
C PHE A 91 -3.90 15.32 -3.21
N VAL A 92 -2.92 14.45 -3.27
CA VAL A 92 -1.52 14.74 -3.54
C VAL A 92 -0.98 13.73 -4.53
N ASP A 93 -0.18 14.18 -5.49
CA ASP A 93 0.51 13.35 -6.46
C ASP A 93 1.94 13.02 -6.02
N ASN A 94 2.59 12.12 -6.75
CA ASN A 94 4.00 11.74 -6.57
C ASN A 94 4.30 11.16 -5.18
N VAL A 95 3.41 10.31 -4.67
CA VAL A 95 3.62 9.55 -3.43
C VAL A 95 4.05 8.13 -3.77
N ASN A 96 5.10 7.65 -3.13
CA ASN A 96 5.47 6.24 -3.17
C ASN A 96 4.69 5.49 -2.09
N VAL A 97 3.79 4.62 -2.50
CA VAL A 97 2.96 3.82 -1.59
C VAL A 97 3.54 2.42 -1.48
N VAL A 98 3.88 2.01 -0.27
CA VAL A 98 4.37 0.67 0.05
C VAL A 98 3.26 -0.11 0.72
N TRP A 99 2.76 -1.13 0.03
CA TRP A 99 1.73 -2.03 0.54
C TRP A 99 2.36 -3.07 1.46
N VAL A 100 1.82 -3.20 2.66
CA VAL A 100 2.33 -4.14 3.66
C VAL A 100 1.20 -4.99 4.23
N ALA A 101 1.49 -6.25 4.53
CA ALA A 101 0.52 -7.15 5.13
C ALA A 101 1.20 -8.07 6.16
N LYS A 102 0.46 -8.49 7.19
CA LYS A 102 0.93 -9.48 8.15
C LYS A 102 0.96 -10.85 7.48
N ASN A 103 2.13 -11.48 7.46
CA ASN A 103 2.25 -12.84 6.94
C ASN A 103 1.46 -13.82 7.81
N PRO A 104 0.60 -14.67 7.22
CA PRO A 104 -0.20 -15.65 7.97
C PRO A 104 0.62 -16.69 8.73
N ASP A 105 1.88 -16.92 8.34
CA ASP A 105 2.80 -17.86 9.03
C ASP A 105 3.35 -17.31 10.36
N GLY A 106 3.02 -16.06 10.70
CA GLY A 106 3.49 -15.40 11.92
C GLY A 106 4.85 -14.71 11.82
N SER A 107 5.54 -14.77 10.66
CA SER A 107 6.87 -14.20 10.47
C SER A 107 6.91 -12.65 10.40
N GLY A 108 5.83 -11.98 10.78
CA GLY A 108 5.79 -10.52 10.89
C GLY A 108 5.07 -9.83 9.75
N MET A 109 5.32 -8.51 9.61
CA MET A 109 4.76 -7.68 8.55
C MET A 109 5.71 -7.63 7.38
N LYS A 110 5.22 -7.93 6.18
CA LYS A 110 6.01 -7.98 4.95
C LYS A 110 5.57 -6.91 3.96
N ILE A 111 6.51 -6.42 3.14
CA ILE A 111 6.14 -5.69 1.93
C ILE A 111 5.52 -6.69 0.96
N VAL A 112 4.33 -6.36 0.43
CA VAL A 112 3.64 -7.17 -0.57
C VAL A 112 3.70 -6.55 -1.97
N GLY A 113 4.00 -5.26 -2.07
CA GLY A 113 4.12 -4.55 -3.33
C GLY A 113 4.22 -3.04 -3.12
N TRP A 114 4.23 -2.29 -4.21
CA TRP A 114 4.27 -0.82 -4.17
C TRP A 114 3.62 -0.19 -5.39
N TYR A 115 3.24 1.08 -5.22
CA TYR A 115 2.90 2.00 -6.29
C TYR A 115 3.89 3.16 -6.23
N LYS A 116 4.54 3.49 -7.36
CA LYS A 116 5.35 4.71 -7.49
C LYS A 116 4.52 5.82 -8.10
N ASN A 117 4.88 7.07 -7.80
CA ASN A 117 4.24 8.25 -8.36
C ASN A 117 2.71 8.24 -8.20
N ALA A 118 2.21 7.61 -7.15
CA ALA A 118 0.79 7.46 -6.91
C ALA A 118 0.13 8.79 -6.55
N ARG A 119 -1.16 8.90 -6.89
CA ARG A 119 -2.07 9.89 -6.31
C ARG A 119 -2.69 9.32 -5.06
N VAL A 120 -2.61 10.08 -3.95
CA VAL A 120 -3.22 9.73 -2.66
C VAL A 120 -4.30 10.75 -2.34
N TYR A 121 -5.52 10.26 -2.14
CA TYR A 121 -6.68 11.07 -1.79
C TYR A 121 -6.82 11.20 -0.27
N LYS A 122 -7.29 12.36 0.16
CA LYS A 122 -7.60 12.64 1.57
C LYS A 122 -8.75 11.77 2.09
N HIS A 123 -9.74 11.55 1.24
CA HIS A 123 -10.94 10.76 1.52
C HIS A 123 -11.13 9.66 0.47
N TYR A 124 -12.05 8.74 0.73
CA TYR A 124 -12.44 7.72 -0.23
C TYR A 124 -13.12 8.32 -1.45
N VAL A 125 -12.89 7.69 -2.59
CA VAL A 125 -13.41 8.10 -3.90
C VAL A 125 -14.13 6.91 -4.54
N ASN A 126 -15.25 7.18 -5.20
CA ASN A 126 -15.95 6.16 -5.98
C ASN A 126 -15.14 5.77 -7.22
N PRO A 127 -15.00 4.46 -7.50
CA PRO A 127 -14.28 4.00 -8.67
C PRO A 127 -15.05 4.29 -9.96
N PRO A 128 -14.37 4.35 -11.11
CA PRO A 128 -15.03 4.42 -12.42
C PRO A 128 -16.00 3.24 -12.63
N LYS A 129 -17.13 3.52 -13.30
CA LYS A 129 -18.22 2.55 -13.46
C LYS A 129 -17.88 1.28 -14.28
N ASN A 130 -16.78 1.32 -15.02
CA ASN A 130 -16.29 0.20 -15.84
C ASN A 130 -15.31 -0.73 -15.10
N THR A 131 -14.96 -0.44 -13.85
CA THR A 131 -13.99 -1.22 -13.06
C THR A 131 -14.61 -2.39 -12.31
N LYS A 132 -13.81 -3.40 -11.94
CA LYS A 132 -14.22 -4.50 -11.05
C LYS A 132 -14.65 -4.00 -9.67
N ARG A 133 -14.10 -2.88 -9.20
CA ARG A 133 -14.53 -2.23 -7.96
C ARG A 133 -15.98 -1.76 -8.00
N TYR A 134 -16.48 -1.38 -9.17
CA TYR A 134 -17.85 -0.97 -9.38
C TYR A 134 -18.74 -2.13 -9.82
N LYS A 135 -18.28 -2.92 -10.81
CA LYS A 135 -18.99 -4.07 -11.37
C LYS A 135 -18.42 -5.36 -10.78
N ASN A 136 -19.05 -5.84 -9.71
CA ASN A 136 -18.63 -7.05 -9.02
C ASN A 136 -19.82 -7.88 -8.54
N ASN A 137 -19.57 -9.12 -8.17
CA ASN A 137 -20.60 -10.06 -7.72
C ASN A 137 -21.13 -9.78 -6.30
N TYR A 138 -20.51 -8.85 -5.58
CA TYR A 138 -20.89 -8.53 -4.19
C TYR A 138 -21.97 -7.46 -4.07
N LYS A 139 -22.40 -6.86 -5.20
CA LYS A 139 -23.40 -5.77 -5.27
C LYS A 139 -23.01 -4.57 -4.38
N LYS A 140 -21.73 -4.29 -4.26
CA LYS A 140 -21.16 -3.18 -3.47
C LYS A 140 -20.20 -2.37 -4.33
N ILE A 141 -20.16 -1.06 -4.12
CA ILE A 141 -19.13 -0.20 -4.68
C ILE A 141 -17.94 -0.23 -3.71
N PHE A 142 -16.79 -0.70 -4.19
CA PHE A 142 -15.55 -0.71 -3.43
C PHE A 142 -14.78 0.58 -3.70
N GLU A 143 -15.01 1.61 -2.89
CA GLU A 143 -14.27 2.87 -2.95
C GLU A 143 -12.75 2.62 -2.86
N TYR A 144 -11.98 3.62 -3.28
CA TYR A 144 -10.53 3.62 -3.21
C TYR A 144 -10.03 4.97 -2.68
N ASN A 145 -8.74 5.06 -2.36
CA ASN A 145 -8.11 6.31 -1.91
C ASN A 145 -6.68 6.48 -2.42
N ILE A 146 -6.23 5.57 -3.26
CA ILE A 146 -4.90 5.61 -3.89
C ILE A 146 -5.05 5.15 -5.34
N GLU A 147 -4.43 5.84 -6.29
CA GLU A 147 -4.36 5.38 -7.67
C GLU A 147 -2.95 5.52 -8.23
N ALA A 148 -2.56 4.61 -9.11
CA ALA A 148 -1.26 4.63 -9.76
C ALA A 148 -1.30 3.91 -11.11
N ASN A 149 -0.35 4.26 -11.99
CA ASN A 149 -0.15 3.51 -13.23
C ASN A 149 0.37 2.09 -12.91
N VAL A 150 -0.14 1.11 -13.62
CA VAL A 150 0.34 -0.28 -13.54
C VAL A 150 1.84 -0.36 -13.84
N SER A 151 2.32 0.40 -14.85
CA SER A 151 3.73 0.46 -15.24
C SER A 151 4.68 0.96 -14.14
N ASP A 152 4.17 1.78 -13.22
CA ASP A 152 4.93 2.35 -12.10
C ASP A 152 4.77 1.54 -10.81
N SER A 153 4.11 0.39 -10.90
CA SER A 153 3.69 -0.39 -9.74
C SER A 153 4.21 -1.83 -9.82
N LYS A 154 4.33 -2.48 -8.68
CA LYS A 154 4.67 -3.91 -8.62
C LYS A 154 3.96 -4.60 -7.45
N LEU A 155 3.32 -5.73 -7.75
CA LEU A 155 2.97 -6.73 -6.76
C LEU A 155 4.10 -7.76 -6.69
N LEU A 156 4.59 -8.03 -5.49
CA LEU A 156 5.60 -9.07 -5.27
C LEU A 156 4.95 -10.46 -5.29
N SER A 157 5.61 -11.42 -5.92
CA SER A 157 5.27 -12.84 -5.73
C SER A 157 5.47 -13.24 -4.26
N ILE A 158 4.87 -14.33 -3.84
CA ILE A 158 4.97 -14.78 -2.43
C ILE A 158 6.45 -14.96 -2.02
N ASP A 159 7.27 -15.52 -2.89
CA ASP A 159 8.69 -15.78 -2.62
C ASP A 159 9.56 -14.51 -2.57
N GLU A 160 9.10 -13.41 -3.20
CA GLU A 160 9.77 -12.12 -3.15
C GLU A 160 9.46 -11.32 -1.87
N ARG A 161 8.46 -11.73 -1.07
CA ARG A 161 8.02 -11.01 0.14
C ARG A 161 8.91 -11.28 1.35
N ASN A 162 10.18 -10.94 1.22
CA ASN A 162 11.22 -11.26 2.22
C ASN A 162 11.47 -10.14 3.22
N PHE A 163 11.17 -8.88 2.87
CA PHE A 163 11.49 -7.73 3.70
C PHE A 163 10.50 -7.57 4.85
N ASN A 164 11.01 -7.58 6.09
CA ASN A 164 10.23 -7.34 7.31
C ASN A 164 10.15 -5.85 7.62
N ILE A 165 8.93 -5.36 7.82
CA ILE A 165 8.72 -4.02 8.38
C ILE A 165 8.83 -4.12 9.91
N PRO A 166 9.72 -3.33 10.55
CA PRO A 166 9.84 -3.28 11.99
C PRO A 166 8.51 -2.90 12.67
N ASN A 167 8.29 -3.46 13.85
CA ASN A 167 7.10 -3.19 14.65
C ASN A 167 7.41 -2.13 15.71
N ALA A 168 6.68 -1.01 15.68
CA ALA A 168 6.93 0.12 16.57
C ALA A 168 6.90 -0.25 18.07
N LYS A 169 6.11 -1.25 18.48
CA LYS A 169 6.02 -1.70 19.87
C LYS A 169 7.25 -2.50 20.29
N ASN A 170 7.74 -3.37 19.40
CA ASN A 170 8.82 -4.31 19.74
C ASN A 170 10.20 -3.72 19.44
N ASP A 171 10.31 -2.99 18.33
CA ASP A 171 11.60 -2.52 17.81
C ASP A 171 11.88 -1.04 18.12
N GLY A 172 10.87 -0.34 18.70
CA GLY A 172 10.97 1.09 19.01
C GLY A 172 10.85 2.02 17.79
N TYR A 173 10.71 1.48 16.59
CA TYR A 173 10.49 2.19 15.32
C TYR A 173 9.70 1.31 14.36
N GLY A 174 9.27 1.86 13.23
CA GLY A 174 8.50 1.14 12.22
C GLY A 174 6.99 1.31 12.37
N MET A 175 6.24 0.35 11.85
CA MET A 175 4.78 0.46 11.75
C MET A 175 4.09 0.00 13.04
N GLY A 176 3.15 0.82 13.54
CA GLY A 176 2.35 0.54 14.72
C GLY A 176 0.98 -0.08 14.40
N ARG A 177 -0.03 0.31 15.21
CA ARG A 177 -1.41 -0.18 15.07
C ARG A 177 -2.14 0.43 13.88
N ALA A 178 -1.81 1.67 13.49
CA ALA A 178 -2.45 2.36 12.38
C ALA A 178 -2.26 1.61 11.05
N ASN A 179 -3.26 1.71 10.17
CA ASN A 179 -3.16 1.10 8.85
C ASN A 179 -2.40 1.98 7.85
N VAL A 180 -2.17 3.25 8.17
CA VAL A 180 -1.31 4.15 7.39
C VAL A 180 -0.15 4.64 8.26
N TRP A 181 1.04 4.72 7.66
CA TRP A 181 2.23 5.21 8.33
C TRP A 181 3.12 5.97 7.34
N TYR A 182 3.50 7.18 7.70
CA TYR A 182 4.21 8.11 6.80
C TYR A 182 5.73 8.00 6.87
N CYS A 183 6.25 7.10 7.67
CA CYS A 183 7.69 6.89 7.86
C CYS A 183 8.47 8.17 8.20
N ASN A 184 7.82 9.12 8.89
CA ASN A 184 8.42 10.37 9.31
C ASN A 184 9.20 10.21 10.61
N GLY A 185 10.20 11.09 10.83
CA GLY A 185 11.03 11.14 12.02
C GLY A 185 12.37 10.41 11.88
N ASP A 186 13.35 10.85 12.71
CA ASP A 186 14.76 10.42 12.60
C ASP A 186 14.98 8.93 12.82
N LYS A 187 14.18 8.32 13.70
CA LYS A 187 14.28 6.87 13.98
C LYS A 187 13.97 5.99 12.76
N ASN A 188 13.22 6.54 11.80
CA ASN A 188 12.78 5.82 10.61
C ASN A 188 13.67 6.07 9.38
N LYS A 189 14.69 6.92 9.48
CA LYS A 189 15.64 7.21 8.38
C LYS A 189 16.29 5.94 7.84
N LYS A 190 16.70 5.02 8.73
CA LYS A 190 17.31 3.74 8.33
C LYS A 190 16.44 2.89 7.41
N LEU A 191 15.10 2.98 7.54
CA LEU A 191 14.18 2.25 6.67
C LEU A 191 14.08 2.84 5.25
N LYS A 192 14.40 4.12 5.10
CA LYS A 192 14.43 4.80 3.80
C LYS A 192 15.75 4.57 3.06
N GLU A 193 16.78 4.10 3.75
CA GLU A 193 18.13 3.87 3.21
C GLU A 193 18.37 2.42 2.77
N ASN A 194 17.51 1.48 3.20
CA ASN A 194 17.55 0.05 2.85
C ASN A 194 16.59 -0.27 1.72
#